data_c02e9982551e352cab5d392d30cdca10
#
_entry.id   c02e9982551e352cab5d392d30cdca10
#
_cell.length_a   1.000
_cell.length_b   1.000
_cell.length_c   1.000
_cell.angle_alpha   90.00
_cell.angle_beta   90.00
_cell.angle_gamma   90.00
#
_symmetry.space_group_name_H-M   'P 1'
#
loop_
_entity.id
_entity.type
_entity.pdbx_description
1 polymer ?
#
loop_
_entity_poly.entity_id
_entity_poly.type
_entity_poly.pdbx_seq_one_letter_code
_entity_poly.pdbx_strand_id
1 'polypeptide(L)'
;MCIRDSYVTVAERQPNPEDWPGVPVESLEPGSTLFTSPRDSNASSSWWSYVGGVSWRHPEGPESSIQGKDSYPVVHVAWEDAQAYATWAGRELPTEAQFELVARSKRNSTFPWEGEELAPDGHHHANTWQGNFPIENTGEDEHVGIAPVGCFKPNDFGVYDLIGNVWEWTTDWYAPGHNPSDNSNPDGPAEDQSFDYANAGFPVRVIKGGSYLCAPNYCMRYRPAARQAADTGLGTSHIGFRTVKAIK
;
A
#
# COMPACT_ATOMS: atom_id res chain seq x y z
N MET A 1 -21.19 7.94 19.29
CA MET A 1 -19.86 8.30 19.83
C MET A 1 -18.98 7.07 19.72
N CYS A 2 -18.11 7.10 19.30
CA CYS A 2 -17.13 6.94 18.25
C CYS A 2 -16.14 5.86 18.60
N ILE A 3 -16.53 4.60 18.33
CA ILE A 3 -15.56 3.47 18.26
C ILE A 3 -14.39 3.86 17.33
N ARG A 4 -14.66 4.68 16.31
CA ARG A 4 -13.65 5.26 15.42
C ARG A 4 -12.55 6.03 16.14
N ASP A 5 -12.91 6.80 17.18
CA ASP A 5 -11.96 7.71 17.85
C ASP A 5 -11.20 7.03 19.00
N SER A 6 -11.55 5.78 19.33
CA SER A 6 -10.91 4.99 20.38
C SER A 6 -10.10 3.80 19.85
N TYR A 7 -10.11 3.54 18.55
CA TYR A 7 -9.24 2.52 17.97
C TYR A 7 -7.80 3.05 17.93
N VAL A 8 -6.89 2.27 18.48
CA VAL A 8 -5.45 2.54 18.50
C VAL A 8 -4.81 1.64 17.46
N THR A 9 -4.23 2.23 16.42
CA THR A 9 -3.56 1.46 15.36
C THR A 9 -2.25 0.83 15.84
N VAL A 10 -1.75 -0.15 15.10
CA VAL A 10 -0.47 -0.80 15.40
C VAL A 10 0.65 0.24 15.56
N ALA A 11 0.70 1.24 14.69
CA ALA A 11 1.69 2.31 14.74
C ALA A 11 1.58 3.21 16.00
N GLU A 12 0.43 3.21 16.67
CA GLU A 12 0.18 3.99 17.89
C GLU A 12 0.34 3.16 19.18
N ARG A 13 0.58 1.84 19.06
CA ARG A 13 0.76 0.93 20.22
C ARG A 13 2.24 0.80 20.58
N GLN A 14 2.50 0.57 21.86
CA GLN A 14 3.84 0.17 22.30
C GLN A 14 4.20 -1.17 21.64
N PRO A 15 5.33 -1.25 20.89
CA PRO A 15 5.76 -2.51 20.30
C PRO A 15 6.04 -3.56 21.37
N ASN A 16 5.66 -4.81 21.11
CA ASN A 16 5.99 -5.93 22.00
C ASN A 16 7.47 -6.31 21.76
N PRO A 17 8.32 -6.33 22.81
CA PRO A 17 9.73 -6.69 22.67
C PRO A 17 9.99 -8.07 22.06
N GLU A 18 9.04 -9.00 22.20
CA GLU A 18 9.16 -10.35 21.62
C GLU A 18 9.13 -10.35 20.08
N ASP A 19 8.46 -9.36 19.49
CA ASP A 19 8.38 -9.20 18.03
C ASP A 19 9.63 -8.54 17.43
N TRP A 20 10.53 -8.01 18.29
CA TRP A 20 11.72 -7.26 17.89
C TRP A 20 13.00 -7.80 18.54
N PRO A 21 13.39 -9.05 18.27
CA PRO A 21 14.54 -9.67 18.91
C PRO A 21 15.86 -8.91 18.57
N GLY A 22 16.58 -8.54 19.62
CA GLY A 22 17.85 -7.82 19.50
C GLY A 22 17.75 -6.29 19.50
N VAL A 23 16.52 -5.73 19.52
CA VAL A 23 16.31 -4.30 19.71
C VAL A 23 16.19 -4.01 21.22
N PRO A 24 16.96 -3.04 21.76
CA PRO A 24 16.82 -2.63 23.16
C PRO A 24 15.40 -2.15 23.45
N VAL A 25 14.81 -2.60 24.56
CA VAL A 25 13.41 -2.28 24.92
C VAL A 25 13.17 -0.77 25.03
N GLU A 26 14.17 -0.05 25.51
CA GLU A 26 14.16 1.42 25.61
C GLU A 26 14.15 2.15 24.26
N SER A 27 14.46 1.43 23.17
CA SER A 27 14.42 1.97 21.80
C SER A 27 13.12 1.62 21.08
N LEU A 28 12.23 0.83 21.71
CA LEU A 28 10.94 0.46 21.13
C LEU A 28 9.93 1.56 21.42
N GLU A 29 9.63 2.36 20.43
CA GLU A 29 8.63 3.43 20.50
C GLU A 29 7.50 3.15 19.50
N PRO A 30 6.24 3.54 19.81
CA PRO A 30 5.18 3.56 18.82
C PRO A 30 5.60 4.35 17.58
N GLY A 31 5.40 3.79 16.40
CA GLY A 31 5.86 4.42 15.16
C GLY A 31 5.58 3.59 13.94
N SER A 32 6.12 4.02 12.82
CA SER A 32 5.90 3.39 11.52
C SER A 32 7.06 3.67 10.57
N THR A 33 7.10 2.94 9.45
CA THR A 33 8.16 3.10 8.45
C THR A 33 7.83 4.24 7.49
N LEU A 34 8.72 5.21 7.45
CA LEU A 34 8.64 6.40 6.61
C LEU A 34 9.66 6.33 5.48
N PHE A 35 9.22 6.65 4.25
CA PHE A 35 10.09 6.91 3.13
C PHE A 35 10.60 8.35 3.17
N THR A 36 11.91 8.50 2.99
CA THR A 36 12.53 9.82 2.82
C THR A 36 13.48 9.76 1.63
N SER A 37 13.24 10.60 0.62
CA SER A 37 14.11 10.71 -0.54
C SER A 37 15.53 11.11 -0.10
N PRO A 38 16.56 10.37 -0.50
CA PRO A 38 17.95 10.77 -0.21
C PRO A 38 18.28 12.06 -0.96
N ARG A 39 19.15 12.89 -0.36
CA ARG A 39 19.53 14.17 -0.96
C ARG A 39 20.44 14.05 -2.17
N ASP A 40 21.13 12.92 -2.29
CA ASP A 40 22.01 12.60 -3.41
C ASP A 40 22.11 11.09 -3.64
N SER A 41 22.53 10.70 -4.84
CA SER A 41 22.66 9.29 -5.26
C SER A 41 23.77 8.51 -4.55
N ASN A 42 24.65 9.19 -3.84
CA ASN A 42 25.77 8.60 -3.10
C ASN A 42 25.47 8.43 -1.62
N ALA A 43 24.29 8.87 -1.17
CA ALA A 43 23.87 8.67 0.21
C ALA A 43 23.77 7.17 0.52
N SER A 44 24.63 6.67 1.38
CA SER A 44 24.59 5.28 1.85
C SER A 44 23.48 5.00 2.85
N SER A 45 22.65 6.00 3.17
CA SER A 45 21.53 5.88 4.08
C SER A 45 20.34 5.19 3.42
N SER A 46 19.73 4.28 4.14
CA SER A 46 18.45 3.71 3.75
C SER A 46 17.41 4.82 3.56
N TRP A 47 16.69 4.81 2.46
CA TRP A 47 15.52 5.69 2.20
C TRP A 47 14.27 5.30 3.01
N TRP A 48 14.32 4.16 3.68
CA TRP A 48 13.30 3.71 4.60
C TRP A 48 13.83 3.73 6.04
N SER A 49 13.09 4.32 6.94
CA SER A 49 13.43 4.39 8.36
C SER A 49 12.18 4.16 9.20
N TYR A 50 12.31 3.37 10.27
CA TYR A 50 11.31 3.35 11.32
C TYR A 50 11.44 4.65 12.12
N VAL A 51 10.34 5.36 12.33
CA VAL A 51 10.33 6.67 12.98
C VAL A 51 9.27 6.67 14.08
N GLY A 52 9.72 6.93 15.32
CA GLY A 52 8.83 7.09 16.47
C GLY A 52 7.85 8.24 16.27
N GLY A 53 6.60 8.07 16.71
CA GLY A 53 5.55 9.06 16.58
C GLY A 53 4.90 9.18 15.20
N VAL A 54 5.42 8.49 14.18
CA VAL A 54 4.77 8.41 12.86
C VAL A 54 3.60 7.45 12.92
N SER A 55 2.46 7.89 12.42
CA SER A 55 1.21 7.12 12.37
C SER A 55 0.30 7.69 11.29
N TRP A 56 -0.88 7.13 11.10
CA TRP A 56 -1.88 7.71 10.19
C TRP A 56 -2.27 9.16 10.53
N ARG A 57 -2.11 9.60 11.79
CA ARG A 57 -2.36 10.99 12.25
C ARG A 57 -1.19 11.92 11.94
N HIS A 58 0.00 11.37 11.83
CA HIS A 58 1.28 12.06 11.60
C HIS A 58 2.05 11.40 10.46
N PRO A 59 1.50 11.42 9.21
CA PRO A 59 1.98 10.56 8.12
C PRO A 59 3.31 10.99 7.48
N GLU A 60 3.74 12.22 7.69
CA GLU A 60 4.98 12.78 7.12
C GLU A 60 6.06 13.05 8.19
N GLY A 61 5.87 12.48 9.38
CA GLY A 61 6.75 12.69 10.54
C GLY A 61 5.93 13.07 11.79
N PRO A 62 6.51 12.95 12.99
CA PRO A 62 5.78 13.12 14.25
C PRO A 62 5.14 14.51 14.44
N GLU A 63 5.69 15.54 13.80
CA GLU A 63 5.16 16.92 13.83
C GLU A 63 4.14 17.18 12.70
N SER A 64 3.91 16.23 11.80
CA SER A 64 2.93 16.39 10.70
C SER A 64 1.49 16.19 11.18
N SER A 65 0.53 16.58 10.34
CA SER A 65 -0.90 16.51 10.65
C SER A 65 -1.70 16.08 9.42
N ILE A 66 -2.85 15.47 9.67
CA ILE A 66 -3.86 15.16 8.63
C ILE A 66 -4.86 16.30 8.40
N GLN A 67 -4.67 17.44 9.02
CA GLN A 67 -5.57 18.60 8.84
C GLN A 67 -5.60 19.01 7.35
N GLY A 68 -6.80 19.05 6.77
CA GLY A 68 -6.99 19.35 5.35
C GLY A 68 -6.72 18.17 4.40
N LYS A 69 -6.47 16.99 4.92
CA LYS A 69 -6.22 15.74 4.14
C LYS A 69 -7.41 14.76 4.13
N ASP A 70 -8.65 15.26 4.33
CA ASP A 70 -9.86 14.42 4.40
C ASP A 70 -10.10 13.58 3.13
N SER A 71 -9.60 14.03 1.97
CA SER A 71 -9.70 13.34 0.69
C SER A 71 -8.49 12.48 0.35
N TYR A 72 -7.51 12.36 1.24
CA TYR A 72 -6.33 11.54 0.99
C TYR A 72 -6.52 10.12 1.51
N PRO A 73 -5.87 9.11 0.89
CA PRO A 73 -5.88 7.76 1.45
C PRO A 73 -5.18 7.72 2.80
N VAL A 74 -5.69 6.91 3.71
CA VAL A 74 -4.99 6.61 4.95
C VAL A 74 -3.76 5.77 4.67
N VAL A 75 -2.66 6.05 5.35
CA VAL A 75 -1.41 5.29 5.32
C VAL A 75 -0.91 5.01 6.73
N HIS A 76 0.21 4.30 6.87
CA HIS A 76 0.75 3.86 8.17
C HIS A 76 -0.22 2.97 8.95
N VAL A 77 -0.98 2.17 8.23
CA VAL A 77 -1.91 1.18 8.78
C VAL A 77 -1.40 -0.22 8.50
N ALA A 78 -1.32 -1.05 9.53
CA ALA A 78 -1.02 -2.46 9.42
C ALA A 78 -2.24 -3.23 8.88
N TRP A 79 -2.06 -4.49 8.51
CA TRP A 79 -3.17 -5.28 7.99
C TRP A 79 -4.33 -5.43 8.98
N GLU A 80 -4.02 -5.62 10.27
CA GLU A 80 -5.07 -5.74 11.29
C GLU A 80 -5.89 -4.45 11.46
N ASP A 81 -5.27 -3.28 11.27
CA ASP A 81 -5.96 -1.99 11.34
C ASP A 81 -6.98 -1.87 10.21
N ALA A 82 -6.55 -2.23 8.98
CA ALA A 82 -7.41 -2.24 7.80
C ALA A 82 -8.57 -3.22 7.96
N GLN A 83 -8.30 -4.43 8.47
CA GLN A 83 -9.31 -5.45 8.74
C GLN A 83 -10.29 -5.03 9.83
N ALA A 84 -9.80 -4.40 10.91
CA ALA A 84 -10.64 -3.89 11.99
C ALA A 84 -11.57 -2.79 11.48
N TYR A 85 -11.06 -1.87 10.65
CA TYR A 85 -11.90 -0.84 10.02
C TYR A 85 -12.96 -1.45 9.10
N ALA A 86 -12.58 -2.40 8.24
CA ALA A 86 -13.52 -3.06 7.33
C ALA A 86 -14.65 -3.73 8.13
N THR A 87 -14.31 -4.49 9.17
CA THR A 87 -15.28 -5.14 10.05
C THR A 87 -16.20 -4.14 10.75
N TRP A 88 -15.66 -3.06 11.29
CA TRP A 88 -16.45 -2.00 11.91
C TRP A 88 -17.43 -1.35 10.93
N ALA A 89 -17.01 -1.16 9.67
CA ALA A 89 -17.83 -0.58 8.61
C ALA A 89 -18.88 -1.57 8.04
N GLY A 90 -18.90 -2.84 8.50
CA GLY A 90 -19.74 -3.89 7.93
C GLY A 90 -19.33 -4.23 6.49
N ARG A 91 -18.04 -4.22 6.22
CA ARG A 91 -17.38 -4.49 4.94
C ARG A 91 -16.25 -5.49 5.13
N GLU A 92 -15.55 -5.78 4.05
CA GLU A 92 -14.40 -6.67 3.99
C GLU A 92 -13.26 -6.00 3.22
N LEU A 93 -12.03 -6.47 3.40
CA LEU A 93 -10.95 -6.19 2.46
C LEU A 93 -11.17 -7.02 1.19
N PRO A 94 -10.76 -6.54 0.01
CA PRO A 94 -10.84 -7.34 -1.21
C PRO A 94 -9.86 -8.52 -1.15
N THR A 95 -10.18 -9.63 -1.80
CA THR A 95 -9.17 -10.62 -2.17
C THR A 95 -8.25 -10.06 -3.26
N GLU A 96 -7.05 -10.64 -3.40
CA GLU A 96 -6.15 -10.30 -4.50
C GLU A 96 -6.85 -10.46 -5.86
N ALA A 97 -7.58 -11.56 -6.05
CA ALA A 97 -8.30 -11.84 -7.29
C ALA A 97 -9.40 -10.81 -7.57
N GLN A 98 -10.16 -10.39 -6.56
CA GLN A 98 -11.17 -9.34 -6.69
C GLN A 98 -10.53 -8.01 -7.08
N PHE A 99 -9.44 -7.64 -6.41
CA PHE A 99 -8.71 -6.42 -6.73
C PHE A 99 -8.21 -6.43 -8.17
N GLU A 100 -7.52 -7.50 -8.58
CA GLU A 100 -6.96 -7.62 -9.92
C GLU A 100 -8.04 -7.64 -11.02
N LEU A 101 -9.14 -8.35 -10.80
CA LEU A 101 -10.28 -8.38 -11.73
C LEU A 101 -10.81 -6.97 -12.01
N VAL A 102 -10.99 -6.18 -10.96
CA VAL A 102 -11.47 -4.80 -11.08
C VAL A 102 -10.39 -3.90 -11.67
N ALA A 103 -9.14 -4.06 -11.25
CA ALA A 103 -8.02 -3.26 -11.76
C ALA A 103 -7.76 -3.49 -13.25
N ARG A 104 -8.01 -4.69 -13.79
CA ARG A 104 -7.86 -4.98 -15.23
C ARG A 104 -8.89 -4.28 -16.12
N SER A 105 -9.99 -3.80 -15.57
CA SER A 105 -10.98 -3.00 -16.31
C SER A 105 -11.52 -3.68 -17.57
N LYS A 106 -11.79 -5.00 -17.51
CA LYS A 106 -12.22 -5.84 -18.65
C LYS A 106 -11.22 -5.90 -19.82
N ARG A 107 -9.96 -5.50 -19.58
CA ARG A 107 -8.90 -5.43 -20.59
C ARG A 107 -7.87 -6.53 -20.34
N ASN A 108 -7.25 -6.96 -21.42
CA ASN A 108 -6.09 -7.86 -21.37
C ASN A 108 -4.83 -7.09 -21.79
N SER A 109 -4.63 -5.92 -21.19
CA SER A 109 -3.50 -5.02 -21.43
C SER A 109 -2.68 -4.85 -20.16
N THR A 110 -1.50 -4.25 -20.30
CA THR A 110 -0.59 -3.96 -19.19
C THR A 110 -1.24 -3.01 -18.19
N PHE A 111 -2.04 -2.05 -18.65
CA PHE A 111 -2.73 -1.05 -17.86
C PHE A 111 -4.25 -1.12 -18.02
N PRO A 112 -5.05 -0.54 -17.10
CA PRO A 112 -6.51 -0.51 -17.18
C PRO A 112 -7.08 0.49 -18.21
N TRP A 113 -6.23 1.16 -18.96
CA TRP A 113 -6.57 2.09 -20.06
C TRP A 113 -6.01 1.60 -21.40
N GLU A 114 -6.27 2.35 -22.47
CA GLU A 114 -5.71 2.06 -23.80
C GLU A 114 -4.25 2.53 -23.89
N GLY A 115 -3.42 1.72 -24.55
CA GLY A 115 -1.99 1.97 -24.68
C GLY A 115 -1.13 1.29 -23.61
N GLU A 116 0.17 1.35 -23.82
CA GLU A 116 1.18 0.72 -22.97
C GLU A 116 2.01 1.78 -22.20
N GLU A 117 1.57 3.03 -22.20
CA GLU A 117 2.22 4.16 -21.55
C GLU A 117 1.42 4.64 -20.34
N LEU A 118 2.09 5.27 -19.37
CA LEU A 118 1.45 5.87 -18.21
C LEU A 118 0.65 7.13 -18.54
N ALA A 119 1.03 7.81 -19.63
CA ALA A 119 0.41 9.03 -20.13
C ALA A 119 0.08 8.92 -21.62
N PRO A 120 -0.81 7.99 -22.07
CA PRO A 120 -1.05 7.70 -23.46
C PRO A 120 -1.69 8.87 -24.25
N ASP A 121 -2.40 9.75 -23.57
CA ASP A 121 -3.03 10.95 -24.15
C ASP A 121 -2.32 12.25 -23.70
N GLY A 122 -1.06 12.13 -23.25
CA GLY A 122 -0.28 13.24 -22.70
C GLY A 122 -0.64 13.62 -21.26
N HIS A 123 -1.56 12.87 -20.63
CA HIS A 123 -1.94 13.04 -19.24
C HIS A 123 -1.67 11.75 -18.47
N HIS A 124 -1.09 11.86 -17.28
CA HIS A 124 -0.91 10.71 -16.40
C HIS A 124 -2.28 10.17 -15.94
N HIS A 125 -2.42 8.85 -15.94
CA HIS A 125 -3.65 8.17 -15.53
C HIS A 125 -3.56 7.57 -14.13
N ALA A 126 -2.40 7.71 -13.47
CA ALA A 126 -2.16 7.23 -12.11
C ALA A 126 -1.05 8.05 -11.45
N ASN A 127 -1.11 8.20 -10.13
CA ASN A 127 -0.05 8.79 -9.33
C ASN A 127 1.10 7.77 -9.18
N THR A 128 2.22 8.05 -9.83
CA THR A 128 3.44 7.24 -9.80
C THR A 128 4.66 8.14 -9.71
N TRP A 129 5.84 7.57 -9.53
CA TRP A 129 7.07 8.36 -9.54
C TRP A 129 7.51 8.68 -10.97
N GLN A 130 7.75 9.95 -11.27
CA GLN A 130 8.37 10.42 -12.50
C GLN A 130 9.78 10.95 -12.19
N GLY A 131 10.72 10.70 -13.10
CA GLY A 131 12.11 11.09 -12.91
C GLY A 131 12.97 9.99 -12.32
N ASN A 132 14.01 10.35 -11.61
CA ASN A 132 15.05 9.43 -11.13
C ASN A 132 14.78 8.95 -9.70
N PHE A 133 14.14 7.79 -9.55
CA PHE A 133 13.91 7.19 -8.24
C PHE A 133 15.24 6.76 -7.59
N PRO A 134 15.44 6.98 -6.29
CA PRO A 134 14.58 7.66 -5.29
C PRO A 134 14.96 9.14 -5.06
N ILE A 135 15.72 9.76 -5.98
CA ILE A 135 16.37 11.06 -5.79
C ILE A 135 15.43 12.22 -6.12
N GLU A 136 14.77 12.13 -7.27
CA GLU A 136 13.97 13.20 -7.81
C GLU A 136 12.66 12.66 -8.40
N ASN A 137 11.54 13.17 -7.88
CA ASN A 137 10.23 13.05 -8.51
C ASN A 137 9.92 14.38 -9.18
N THR A 138 9.77 14.39 -10.51
CA THR A 138 9.48 15.61 -11.30
C THR A 138 8.04 16.08 -11.15
N GLY A 139 7.13 15.23 -10.65
CA GLY A 139 5.73 15.58 -10.43
C GLY A 139 4.94 15.88 -11.70
N GLU A 140 5.25 15.19 -12.79
CA GLU A 140 4.56 15.36 -14.09
C GLU A 140 3.08 14.96 -14.03
N ASP A 141 2.70 14.15 -13.04
CA ASP A 141 1.32 13.78 -12.71
C ASP A 141 0.63 14.77 -11.75
N GLU A 142 1.27 15.93 -11.51
CA GLU A 142 0.85 17.00 -10.59
C GLU A 142 1.02 16.68 -9.10
N HIS A 143 1.66 15.53 -8.77
CA HIS A 143 1.85 15.08 -7.38
C HIS A 143 3.29 14.58 -7.14
N VAL A 144 3.92 15.03 -6.07
CA VAL A 144 5.25 14.56 -5.64
C VAL A 144 5.13 13.45 -4.58
N GLY A 145 3.98 13.36 -3.92
CA GLY A 145 3.68 12.40 -2.87
C GLY A 145 2.31 11.74 -3.08
N ILE A 146 1.64 11.42 -2.00
CA ILE A 146 0.27 10.88 -2.05
C ILE A 146 -0.68 11.92 -2.64
N ALA A 147 -1.54 11.51 -3.57
CA ALA A 147 -2.59 12.33 -4.16
C ALA A 147 -3.93 12.17 -3.43
N PRO A 148 -4.82 13.17 -3.47
CA PRO A 148 -6.21 12.99 -3.08
C PRO A 148 -6.89 11.88 -3.88
N VAL A 149 -7.80 11.13 -3.26
CA VAL A 149 -8.52 10.05 -3.95
C VAL A 149 -9.41 10.60 -5.05
N GLY A 150 -9.46 9.92 -6.20
CA GLY A 150 -10.29 10.29 -7.33
C GLY A 150 -9.76 11.43 -8.19
N CYS A 151 -8.48 11.80 -8.06
CA CYS A 151 -7.85 12.81 -8.92
C CYS A 151 -7.67 12.34 -10.37
N PHE A 152 -7.50 11.03 -10.56
CA PHE A 152 -7.33 10.43 -11.88
C PHE A 152 -8.65 9.88 -12.42
N LYS A 153 -8.69 9.58 -13.72
CA LYS A 153 -9.88 9.03 -14.36
C LYS A 153 -10.22 7.64 -13.77
N PRO A 154 -11.50 7.34 -13.53
CA PRO A 154 -11.90 6.00 -13.10
C PRO A 154 -11.73 5.00 -14.25
N ASN A 155 -11.64 3.72 -13.90
CA ASN A 155 -11.65 2.65 -14.88
C ASN A 155 -13.07 2.36 -15.44
N ASP A 156 -13.21 1.37 -16.32
CA ASP A 156 -14.49 1.00 -16.97
C ASP A 156 -15.56 0.49 -15.98
N PHE A 157 -15.21 0.21 -14.73
CA PHE A 157 -16.16 -0.11 -13.66
C PHE A 157 -16.52 1.11 -12.79
N GLY A 158 -15.96 2.29 -13.09
CA GLY A 158 -16.15 3.50 -12.29
C GLY A 158 -15.33 3.52 -10.99
N VAL A 159 -14.29 2.71 -10.88
CA VAL A 159 -13.44 2.62 -9.69
C VAL A 159 -12.15 3.40 -9.92
N TYR A 160 -11.79 4.22 -8.92
CA TYR A 160 -10.63 5.11 -8.95
C TYR A 160 -9.41 4.49 -8.28
N ASP A 161 -8.23 4.97 -8.64
CA ASP A 161 -6.95 4.78 -7.95
C ASP A 161 -6.58 3.31 -7.69
N LEU A 162 -6.92 2.41 -8.63
CA LEU A 162 -6.53 1.00 -8.56
C LEU A 162 -5.07 0.76 -8.96
N ILE A 163 -4.43 1.80 -9.48
CA ILE A 163 -3.04 1.80 -9.93
C ILE A 163 -2.36 3.05 -9.38
N GLY A 164 -1.20 2.89 -8.76
CA GLY A 164 -0.45 3.99 -8.17
C GLY A 164 -1.05 4.49 -6.85
N ASN A 165 -0.72 5.68 -6.46
CA ASN A 165 -1.06 6.38 -5.23
C ASN A 165 -0.55 5.65 -3.98
N VAL A 166 -1.29 4.68 -3.46
CA VAL A 166 -0.83 3.84 -2.35
C VAL A 166 -1.07 2.37 -2.65
N TRP A 167 -0.18 1.50 -2.19
CA TRP A 167 -0.44 0.07 -2.12
C TRP A 167 -1.66 -0.20 -1.25
N GLU A 168 -2.37 -1.27 -1.53
CA GLU A 168 -3.57 -1.60 -0.81
C GLU A 168 -3.57 -3.03 -0.30
N TRP A 169 -3.90 -3.19 0.98
CA TRP A 169 -4.04 -4.48 1.62
C TRP A 169 -5.14 -5.33 1.00
N THR A 170 -4.84 -6.62 0.83
CA THR A 170 -5.82 -7.65 0.49
C THR A 170 -5.97 -8.67 1.62
N THR A 171 -6.94 -9.59 1.50
CA THR A 171 -7.13 -10.67 2.49
C THR A 171 -6.14 -11.82 2.32
N ASP A 172 -5.48 -11.91 1.16
CA ASP A 172 -4.72 -13.10 0.78
C ASP A 172 -3.35 -13.13 1.47
N TRP A 173 -2.99 -14.31 1.96
CA TRP A 173 -1.61 -14.60 2.30
C TRP A 173 -0.75 -14.68 1.03
N TYR A 174 0.49 -14.27 1.11
CA TYR A 174 1.39 -14.25 -0.03
C TYR A 174 2.18 -15.57 -0.13
N ALA A 175 2.29 -16.10 -1.33
CA ALA A 175 3.32 -17.06 -1.73
C ALA A 175 3.80 -16.72 -3.15
N PRO A 176 5.03 -17.09 -3.54
CA PRO A 176 5.51 -16.90 -4.90
C PRO A 176 4.67 -17.68 -5.92
N GLY A 177 4.15 -16.97 -6.92
CA GLY A 177 3.25 -17.53 -7.93
C GLY A 177 1.82 -17.73 -7.44
N HIS A 178 1.03 -18.44 -8.23
CA HIS A 178 -0.35 -18.83 -7.95
C HIS A 178 -0.52 -20.32 -8.20
N ASN A 179 -1.44 -20.98 -7.47
CA ASN A 179 -1.80 -22.35 -7.73
C ASN A 179 -2.64 -22.43 -9.04
N PRO A 180 -2.19 -23.13 -10.10
CA PRO A 180 -2.91 -23.19 -11.36
C PRO A 180 -4.30 -23.84 -11.27
N SER A 181 -4.58 -24.62 -10.21
CA SER A 181 -5.88 -25.23 -9.97
C SER A 181 -6.89 -24.30 -9.30
N ASP A 182 -6.46 -23.16 -8.73
CA ASP A 182 -7.31 -22.16 -8.14
C ASP A 182 -7.83 -21.20 -9.20
N ASN A 183 -8.88 -21.60 -9.88
CA ASN A 183 -9.47 -20.84 -11.00
C ASN A 183 -10.86 -20.25 -10.72
N SER A 184 -11.36 -20.36 -9.49
CA SER A 184 -12.67 -19.84 -9.10
C SER A 184 -12.60 -19.21 -7.72
N ASN A 185 -12.63 -17.87 -7.67
CA ASN A 185 -12.54 -17.07 -6.44
C ASN A 185 -11.39 -17.51 -5.51
N PRO A 186 -10.16 -17.53 -5.99
CA PRO A 186 -9.04 -17.93 -5.17
C PRO A 186 -8.88 -16.96 -3.98
N ASP A 187 -8.56 -17.49 -2.83
CA ASP A 187 -8.32 -16.79 -1.55
C ASP A 187 -6.88 -16.91 -1.06
N GLY A 188 -5.99 -17.36 -1.96
CA GLY A 188 -4.57 -17.52 -1.68
C GLY A 188 -4.21 -18.77 -0.87
N PRO A 189 -2.94 -18.93 -0.46
CA PRO A 189 -2.50 -20.03 0.39
C PRO A 189 -2.98 -19.85 1.83
N ALA A 190 -2.89 -20.92 2.63
CA ALA A 190 -3.06 -20.82 4.08
C ALA A 190 -1.88 -20.04 4.71
N GLU A 191 -2.07 -19.54 5.92
CA GLU A 191 -1.06 -18.75 6.64
C GLU A 191 0.27 -19.49 6.80
N ASP A 192 0.23 -20.77 7.17
CA ASP A 192 1.39 -21.62 7.35
C ASP A 192 2.13 -21.95 6.04
N GLN A 193 1.53 -21.64 4.90
CA GLN A 193 2.11 -21.74 3.56
C GLN A 193 2.57 -20.40 3.01
N SER A 194 2.35 -19.32 3.77
CA SER A 194 2.81 -17.99 3.38
C SER A 194 4.33 -17.93 3.40
N PHE A 195 4.89 -17.45 2.30
CA PHE A 195 6.34 -17.38 2.15
C PHE A 195 6.75 -16.27 1.19
N ASP A 196 7.77 -15.51 1.58
CA ASP A 196 8.49 -14.57 0.71
C ASP A 196 9.99 -14.67 0.98
N TYR A 197 10.80 -14.69 -0.08
CA TYR A 197 12.26 -14.80 0.03
C TYR A 197 12.90 -13.63 0.77
N ALA A 198 12.33 -12.44 0.67
CA ALA A 198 12.83 -11.25 1.34
C ALA A 198 12.42 -11.17 2.81
N ASN A 199 11.31 -11.83 3.18
CA ASN A 199 10.71 -11.84 4.52
C ASN A 199 10.68 -13.28 5.07
N ALA A 200 11.77 -14.00 4.93
CA ALA A 200 11.86 -15.39 5.40
C ALA A 200 11.71 -15.46 6.92
N GLY A 201 10.71 -16.20 7.40
CA GLY A 201 10.52 -16.50 8.80
C GLY A 201 9.21 -16.03 9.42
N PHE A 202 8.40 -15.24 8.72
CA PHE A 202 7.05 -14.86 9.18
C PHE A 202 6.07 -14.75 8.01
N PRO A 203 4.77 -14.98 8.27
CA PRO A 203 3.74 -14.87 7.25
C PRO A 203 3.57 -13.43 6.77
N VAL A 204 3.35 -13.28 5.47
CA VAL A 204 3.17 -11.98 4.81
C VAL A 204 1.90 -11.99 3.96
N ARG A 205 1.29 -10.83 3.79
CA ARG A 205 0.07 -10.69 2.97
C ARG A 205 0.34 -9.98 1.65
N VAL A 206 -0.58 -10.19 0.72
CA VAL A 206 -0.52 -9.55 -0.59
C VAL A 206 -0.97 -8.10 -0.48
N ILE A 207 -0.19 -7.20 -1.06
CA ILE A 207 -0.60 -5.84 -1.39
C ILE A 207 -0.65 -5.65 -2.91
N LYS A 208 -1.59 -4.84 -3.38
CA LYS A 208 -1.88 -4.61 -4.81
C LYS A 208 -1.84 -3.14 -5.18
N GLY A 209 -1.78 -2.86 -6.48
CA GLY A 209 -1.96 -1.53 -7.07
C GLY A 209 -0.68 -0.76 -7.33
N GLY A 210 0.38 -0.97 -6.58
CA GLY A 210 1.54 -0.09 -6.61
C GLY A 210 1.32 1.21 -5.84
N SER A 211 2.30 2.11 -5.85
CA SER A 211 2.19 3.38 -5.15
C SER A 211 2.90 4.51 -5.89
N TYR A 212 2.78 5.72 -5.38
CA TYR A 212 3.52 6.90 -5.84
C TYR A 212 5.05 6.74 -5.80
N LEU A 213 5.56 5.73 -5.10
CA LEU A 213 6.99 5.40 -5.07
C LEU A 213 7.41 4.39 -6.15
N CYS A 214 6.49 3.94 -6.99
CA CYS A 214 6.82 3.04 -8.08
C CYS A 214 7.23 3.82 -9.32
N ALA A 215 8.44 3.57 -9.81
CA ALA A 215 9.05 4.27 -10.93
C ALA A 215 9.40 3.32 -12.08
N PRO A 216 9.39 3.79 -13.34
CA PRO A 216 9.82 2.97 -14.48
C PRO A 216 11.25 2.45 -14.39
N ASN A 217 12.14 3.23 -13.78
CA ASN A 217 13.56 2.89 -13.62
C ASN A 217 13.87 2.09 -12.36
N TYR A 218 12.86 1.73 -11.55
CA TYR A 218 13.04 1.00 -10.31
C TYR A 218 12.11 -0.21 -10.19
N CYS A 219 10.80 0.02 -10.07
CA CYS A 219 9.83 -1.06 -9.99
C CYS A 219 8.55 -0.68 -10.74
N MET A 220 8.22 -1.39 -11.80
CA MET A 220 6.98 -1.19 -12.55
C MET A 220 5.81 -1.94 -11.91
N ARG A 221 5.59 -1.80 -10.58
CA ARG A 221 4.56 -2.55 -9.85
C ARG A 221 3.18 -1.89 -9.89
N TYR A 222 3.03 -0.76 -10.55
CA TYR A 222 1.76 -0.10 -10.84
C TYR A 222 1.03 -0.74 -12.02
N ARG A 223 0.79 -2.05 -11.98
CA ARG A 223 0.06 -2.84 -12.98
C ARG A 223 -0.94 -3.74 -12.29
N PRO A 224 -2.13 -4.02 -12.88
CA PRO A 224 -3.11 -4.91 -12.30
C PRO A 224 -2.55 -6.26 -11.82
N ALA A 225 -1.68 -6.87 -12.64
CA ALA A 225 -1.06 -8.16 -12.33
C ALA A 225 0.06 -8.09 -11.27
N ALA A 226 0.57 -6.90 -10.96
CA ALA A 226 1.63 -6.77 -9.98
C ALA A 226 1.12 -7.04 -8.57
N ARG A 227 1.93 -7.74 -7.79
CA ARG A 227 1.70 -8.08 -6.39
C ARG A 227 2.99 -7.94 -5.61
N GLN A 228 2.88 -7.68 -4.32
CA GLN A 228 4.02 -7.63 -3.42
C GLN A 228 3.62 -8.24 -2.08
N ALA A 229 4.59 -8.88 -1.44
CA ALA A 229 4.49 -9.30 -0.04
C ALA A 229 4.68 -8.10 0.88
N ALA A 230 3.90 -8.02 1.94
CA ALA A 230 4.07 -7.01 2.98
C ALA A 230 3.90 -7.63 4.37
N ASP A 231 4.70 -7.15 5.31
CA ASP A 231 4.62 -7.51 6.72
C ASP A 231 3.29 -7.03 7.30
N THR A 232 2.56 -7.94 7.92
CA THR A 232 1.21 -7.68 8.46
C THR A 232 1.21 -6.78 9.69
N GLY A 233 2.31 -6.75 10.43
CA GLY A 233 2.49 -6.01 11.68
C GLY A 233 3.09 -4.62 11.51
N LEU A 234 3.39 -4.19 10.27
CA LEU A 234 4.07 -2.93 10.01
C LEU A 234 3.29 -2.04 9.05
N GLY A 235 2.94 -0.83 9.49
CA GLY A 235 2.48 0.24 8.62
C GLY A 235 3.62 0.92 7.90
N THR A 236 3.36 1.49 6.72
CA THR A 236 4.34 2.28 5.96
C THR A 236 3.68 3.49 5.30
N SER A 237 4.50 4.47 4.91
CA SER A 237 4.04 5.73 4.29
C SER A 237 3.36 5.59 2.93
N HIS A 238 3.30 4.39 2.35
CA HIS A 238 2.76 4.15 1.02
C HIS A 238 1.81 2.94 0.94
N ILE A 239 1.34 2.43 2.10
CA ILE A 239 0.36 1.34 2.18
C ILE A 239 -0.88 1.82 2.89
N GLY A 240 -2.02 1.69 2.22
CA GLY A 240 -3.35 1.93 2.71
C GLY A 240 -4.27 0.73 2.41
N PHE A 241 -5.55 0.98 2.22
CA PHE A 241 -6.53 -0.07 1.89
C PHE A 241 -7.81 0.50 1.29
N ARG A 242 -8.56 -0.36 0.64
CA ARG A 242 -9.97 -0.14 0.30
C ARG A 242 -10.82 -1.25 0.86
N THR A 243 -12.13 -1.02 0.93
CA THR A 243 -13.08 -2.02 1.40
C THR A 243 -14.09 -2.38 0.32
N VAL A 244 -14.54 -3.62 0.33
CA VAL A 244 -15.61 -4.16 -0.53
C VAL A 244 -16.84 -4.51 0.32
N LYS A 245 -17.98 -4.60 -0.33
CA LYS A 245 -19.23 -5.03 0.30
C LYS A 245 -19.90 -6.06 -0.58
N ALA A 246 -20.17 -7.24 -0.03
CA ALA A 246 -20.95 -8.25 -0.71
C ALA A 246 -22.35 -7.71 -1.03
N ILE A 247 -22.79 -7.87 -2.27
CA ILE A 247 -24.18 -7.62 -2.67
C ILE A 247 -24.95 -8.87 -2.30
N LYS A 248 -25.93 -8.72 -1.41
CA LYS A 248 -26.86 -9.79 -1.04
C LYS A 248 -27.91 -9.96 -2.11
#